data_d44346f1d6c768cd3a4f7b421bffb935
#
_entry.id   d44346f1d6c768cd3a4f7b421bffb935
#
_cell.length_a   1.000
_cell.length_b   1.000
_cell.length_c   1.000
_cell.angle_alpha   90.00
_cell.angle_beta   90.00
_cell.angle_gamma   90.00
#
_symmetry.space_group_name_H-M   'P 1'
#
loop_
_entity.id
_entity.type
_entity.pdbx_description
1 polymer ?
#
loop_
_entity_poly.entity_id
_entity_poly.type
_entity_poly.pdbx_seq_one_letter_code
_entity_poly.pdbx_strand_id
1 'polypeptide(L)'
;VQAAVLGWCVELLQAYFLVADDMMDASITRRGHPCWYRVEGVANIAINDAFMLEAAIYHLLKIHFKGKPYYGHLLELFHDVTFQTELGQLIDLITAPEDSVDLSKFSLDKHHLIVVYKTAFYSFYLPVALAMRMCEVDDEKLYQQAQDILIPLGEYFQIQDDYLDCYGAPEVIGKIGTDILDNKCSWNINVALAHATPEQRKVLDENYGRKDAQCEQKVKDVFNAENIDLKAK
;
A
#
# COMPACT_ATOMS: atom_id res chain seq x y z
N VAL A 1 25.92 6.93 11.13
CA VAL A 1 25.38 5.73 11.77
C VAL A 1 23.90 5.91 12.12
N GLN A 2 23.50 6.96 12.87
CA GLN A 2 22.12 7.16 13.33
C GLN A 2 21.10 7.26 12.19
N ALA A 3 21.38 8.02 11.12
CA ALA A 3 20.49 8.10 9.95
C ALA A 3 20.29 6.73 9.30
N ALA A 4 21.33 5.90 9.19
CA ALA A 4 21.20 4.54 8.66
C ALA A 4 20.33 3.65 9.58
N VAL A 5 20.43 3.80 10.90
CA VAL A 5 19.57 3.07 11.84
C VAL A 5 18.10 3.47 11.65
N LEU A 6 17.78 4.76 11.52
CA LEU A 6 16.41 5.21 11.23
C LEU A 6 15.91 4.68 9.89
N GLY A 7 16.74 4.72 8.85
CA GLY A 7 16.40 4.13 7.55
C GLY A 7 16.08 2.64 7.67
N TRP A 8 16.87 1.86 8.41
CA TRP A 8 16.57 0.46 8.68
C TRP A 8 15.30 0.26 9.51
N CYS A 9 14.97 1.17 10.43
CA CYS A 9 13.70 1.11 11.15
C CYS A 9 12.50 1.29 10.19
N VAL A 10 12.62 2.17 9.19
CA VAL A 10 11.58 2.33 8.15
C VAL A 10 11.47 1.06 7.29
N GLU A 11 12.60 0.45 6.89
CA GLU A 11 12.59 -0.81 6.14
C GLU A 11 12.00 -1.97 6.95
N LEU A 12 12.24 -2.03 8.26
CA LEU A 12 11.62 -3.02 9.14
C LEU A 12 10.11 -2.82 9.25
N LEU A 13 9.65 -1.55 9.32
CA LEU A 13 8.23 -1.23 9.32
C LEU A 13 7.58 -1.66 7.99
N GLN A 14 8.22 -1.35 6.86
CA GLN A 14 7.75 -1.82 5.56
C GLN A 14 7.69 -3.35 5.49
N ALA A 15 8.73 -4.03 5.95
CA ALA A 15 8.77 -5.49 5.94
C ALA A 15 7.67 -6.11 6.82
N TYR A 16 7.39 -5.52 7.98
CA TYR A 16 6.25 -5.88 8.84
C TYR A 16 4.94 -5.83 8.08
N PHE A 17 4.64 -4.68 7.46
CA PHE A 17 3.40 -4.52 6.69
C PHE A 17 3.32 -5.46 5.50
N LEU A 18 4.41 -5.63 4.73
CA LEU A 18 4.41 -6.50 3.56
C LEU A 18 4.22 -7.98 3.90
N VAL A 19 4.80 -8.47 5.00
CA VAL A 19 4.59 -9.85 5.45
C VAL A 19 3.13 -10.07 5.86
N ALA A 20 2.54 -9.12 6.58
CA ALA A 20 1.16 -9.21 7.01
C ALA A 20 0.18 -9.06 5.83
N ASP A 21 0.41 -8.10 4.93
CA ASP A 21 -0.37 -7.84 3.72
C ASP A 21 -0.40 -9.06 2.80
N ASP A 22 0.77 -9.65 2.51
CA ASP A 22 0.88 -10.86 1.69
C ASP A 22 0.04 -12.03 2.24
N MET A 23 -0.08 -12.15 3.57
CA MET A 23 -0.90 -13.18 4.20
C MET A 23 -2.39 -12.85 4.10
N MET A 24 -2.78 -11.59 4.30
CA MET A 24 -4.18 -11.13 4.23
C MET A 24 -4.73 -11.25 2.80
N ASP A 25 -3.89 -10.94 1.80
CA ASP A 25 -4.25 -10.97 0.38
C ASP A 25 -3.99 -12.34 -0.29
N ALA A 26 -3.50 -13.34 0.47
CA ALA A 26 -3.11 -14.65 -0.06
C ALA A 26 -2.11 -14.56 -1.24
N SER A 27 -1.27 -13.51 -1.29
CA SER A 27 -0.31 -13.23 -2.36
C SER A 27 0.65 -14.39 -2.60
N ILE A 28 1.12 -14.54 -3.84
CA ILE A 28 1.97 -15.68 -4.24
C ILE A 28 3.44 -15.29 -4.23
N THR A 29 3.76 -14.15 -4.85
CA THR A 29 5.15 -13.69 -5.04
C THR A 29 5.30 -12.24 -4.60
N ARG A 30 6.50 -11.91 -4.08
CA ARG A 30 6.94 -10.57 -3.72
C ARG A 30 8.38 -10.37 -4.19
N ARG A 31 8.64 -9.33 -4.99
CA ARG A 31 9.99 -9.02 -5.52
C ARG A 31 10.65 -10.23 -6.24
N GLY A 32 9.86 -10.99 -6.99
CA GLY A 32 10.34 -12.16 -7.76
C GLY A 32 10.58 -13.43 -6.93
N HIS A 33 10.26 -13.41 -5.64
CA HIS A 33 10.39 -14.57 -4.74
C HIS A 33 9.02 -14.97 -4.18
N PRO A 34 8.84 -16.21 -3.69
CA PRO A 34 7.66 -16.58 -2.91
C PRO A 34 7.47 -15.65 -1.73
N CYS A 35 6.23 -15.24 -1.43
CA CYS A 35 5.91 -14.51 -0.20
C CYS A 35 6.40 -15.27 1.03
N TRP A 36 6.82 -14.55 2.09
CA TRP A 36 7.50 -15.16 3.24
C TRP A 36 6.71 -16.32 3.86
N TYR A 37 5.39 -16.16 4.04
CA TYR A 37 4.53 -17.20 4.61
C TYR A 37 4.42 -18.46 3.74
N ARG A 38 4.79 -18.39 2.43
CA ARG A 38 4.80 -19.52 1.49
C ARG A 38 6.13 -20.26 1.46
N VAL A 39 7.14 -19.76 2.15
CA VAL A 39 8.43 -20.47 2.28
C VAL A 39 8.22 -21.72 3.12
N GLU A 40 8.79 -22.84 2.67
CA GLU A 40 8.69 -24.12 3.36
C GLU A 40 9.10 -24.00 4.83
N GLY A 41 8.24 -24.46 5.72
CA GLY A 41 8.46 -24.43 7.17
C GLY A 41 8.09 -23.11 7.85
N VAL A 42 7.68 -22.06 7.13
CA VAL A 42 7.27 -20.77 7.71
C VAL A 42 5.78 -20.73 8.01
N ALA A 43 4.91 -20.80 7.00
CA ALA A 43 3.45 -20.77 7.17
C ALA A 43 3.00 -19.67 8.16
N ASN A 44 2.19 -20.03 9.16
CA ASN A 44 1.67 -19.08 10.17
C ASN A 44 2.74 -18.53 11.13
N ILE A 45 3.98 -19.06 11.11
CA ILE A 45 5.10 -18.44 11.86
C ILE A 45 5.33 -17.01 11.37
N ALA A 46 5.05 -16.72 10.10
CA ALA A 46 5.16 -15.38 9.53
C ALA A 46 4.38 -14.30 10.32
N ILE A 47 3.30 -14.67 11.01
CA ILE A 47 2.57 -13.74 11.90
C ILE A 47 3.48 -13.27 13.03
N ASN A 48 4.17 -14.21 13.69
CA ASN A 48 5.10 -13.87 14.76
C ASN A 48 6.33 -13.11 14.22
N ASP A 49 6.82 -13.50 13.04
CA ASP A 49 7.94 -12.82 12.41
C ASP A 49 7.60 -11.34 12.10
N ALA A 50 6.37 -11.07 11.62
CA ALA A 50 5.88 -9.72 11.42
C ALA A 50 5.89 -8.90 12.74
N PHE A 51 5.36 -9.44 13.85
CA PHE A 51 5.42 -8.79 15.15
C PHE A 51 6.85 -8.55 15.63
N MET A 52 7.78 -9.46 15.34
CA MET A 52 9.19 -9.30 15.68
C MET A 52 9.86 -8.17 14.87
N LEU A 53 9.49 -7.99 13.60
CA LEU A 53 9.98 -6.89 12.77
C LEU A 53 9.57 -5.54 13.34
N GLU A 54 8.30 -5.39 13.73
CA GLU A 54 7.80 -4.17 14.38
C GLU A 54 8.49 -3.93 15.73
N ALA A 55 8.55 -4.94 16.60
CA ALA A 55 9.20 -4.82 17.90
C ALA A 55 10.70 -4.47 17.81
N ALA A 56 11.38 -4.94 16.76
CA ALA A 56 12.78 -4.63 16.50
C ALA A 56 13.03 -3.14 16.28
N ILE A 57 12.08 -2.41 15.69
CA ILE A 57 12.15 -0.95 15.50
C ILE A 57 12.37 -0.28 16.87
N TYR A 58 11.49 -0.53 17.82
CA TYR A 58 11.55 0.10 19.15
C TYR A 58 12.78 -0.33 19.95
N HIS A 59 13.23 -1.58 19.73
CA HIS A 59 14.49 -2.06 20.31
C HIS A 59 15.71 -1.27 19.77
N LEU A 60 15.79 -1.05 18.47
CA LEU A 60 16.83 -0.26 17.81
C LEU A 60 16.77 1.21 18.24
N LEU A 61 15.58 1.81 18.28
CA LEU A 61 15.40 3.17 18.76
C LEU A 61 15.90 3.33 20.19
N LYS A 62 15.57 2.38 21.07
CA LYS A 62 16.05 2.38 22.46
C LYS A 62 17.59 2.31 22.56
N ILE A 63 18.21 1.42 21.78
CA ILE A 63 19.68 1.25 21.84
C ILE A 63 20.40 2.49 21.33
N HIS A 64 19.94 3.09 20.24
CA HIS A 64 20.70 4.12 19.52
C HIS A 64 20.27 5.54 19.83
N PHE A 65 19.08 5.77 20.40
CA PHE A 65 18.50 7.11 20.54
C PHE A 65 18.00 7.46 21.95
N LYS A 66 17.94 6.52 22.90
CA LYS A 66 17.39 6.75 24.26
C LYS A 66 17.94 8.00 24.98
N GLY A 67 19.14 8.44 24.67
CA GLY A 67 19.74 9.62 25.29
C GLY A 67 19.62 10.91 24.46
N LYS A 68 18.85 10.89 23.37
CA LYS A 68 18.68 12.03 22.49
C LYS A 68 17.44 12.85 22.85
N PRO A 69 17.47 14.19 22.71
CA PRO A 69 16.32 15.04 23.03
C PRO A 69 15.08 14.68 22.20
N TYR A 70 15.27 14.26 20.97
CA TYR A 70 14.21 13.89 20.04
C TYR A 70 13.74 12.42 20.13
N TYR A 71 14.22 11.62 21.11
CA TYR A 71 13.86 10.19 21.23
C TYR A 71 12.37 9.97 21.41
N GLY A 72 11.69 10.77 22.23
CA GLY A 72 10.24 10.71 22.40
C GLY A 72 9.50 10.94 21.09
N HIS A 73 9.89 11.95 20.33
CA HIS A 73 9.28 12.28 19.05
C HIS A 73 9.47 11.17 17.99
N LEU A 74 10.61 10.46 18.01
CA LEU A 74 10.78 9.29 17.13
C LEU A 74 9.80 8.17 17.47
N LEU A 75 9.60 7.87 18.75
CA LEU A 75 8.65 6.85 19.20
C LEU A 75 7.20 7.23 18.80
N GLU A 76 6.79 8.47 19.11
CA GLU A 76 5.45 8.98 18.77
C GLU A 76 5.22 8.88 17.25
N LEU A 77 6.17 9.34 16.44
CA LEU A 77 6.03 9.34 14.99
C LEU A 77 5.90 7.92 14.41
N PHE A 78 6.69 6.94 14.90
CA PHE A 78 6.54 5.55 14.48
C PHE A 78 5.17 4.98 14.90
N HIS A 79 4.72 5.23 16.14
CA HIS A 79 3.43 4.73 16.60
C HIS A 79 2.26 5.34 15.83
N ASP A 80 2.26 6.66 15.63
CA ASP A 80 1.17 7.34 14.90
C ASP A 80 1.07 6.85 13.46
N VAL A 81 2.20 6.77 12.76
CA VAL A 81 2.22 6.34 11.36
C VAL A 81 1.90 4.85 11.24
N THR A 82 2.36 4.01 12.17
CA THR A 82 2.00 2.58 12.19
C THR A 82 0.48 2.43 12.35
N PHE A 83 -0.11 3.11 13.32
CA PHE A 83 -1.56 3.06 13.55
C PHE A 83 -2.36 3.58 12.35
N GLN A 84 -1.92 4.68 11.73
CA GLN A 84 -2.54 5.20 10.50
C GLN A 84 -2.50 4.17 9.37
N THR A 85 -1.37 3.49 9.19
CA THR A 85 -1.18 2.50 8.13
C THR A 85 -2.03 1.25 8.38
N GLU A 86 -2.14 0.79 9.62
CA GLU A 86 -3.03 -0.31 10.01
C GLU A 86 -4.50 0.02 9.75
N LEU A 87 -4.94 1.26 10.05
CA LEU A 87 -6.28 1.73 9.70
C LEU A 87 -6.50 1.77 8.18
N GLY A 88 -5.49 2.20 7.42
CA GLY A 88 -5.52 2.18 5.95
C GLY A 88 -5.68 0.75 5.40
N GLN A 89 -4.94 -0.20 5.95
CA GLN A 89 -5.07 -1.62 5.61
C GLN A 89 -6.47 -2.16 5.96
N LEU A 90 -7.00 -1.81 7.13
CA LEU A 90 -8.36 -2.20 7.51
C LEU A 90 -9.40 -1.66 6.53
N ILE A 91 -9.29 -0.38 6.14
CA ILE A 91 -10.22 0.23 5.17
C ILE A 91 -10.14 -0.49 3.82
N ASP A 92 -8.93 -0.84 3.36
CA ASP A 92 -8.74 -1.62 2.13
C ASP A 92 -9.49 -2.95 2.19
N LEU A 93 -9.25 -3.76 3.22
CA LEU A 93 -9.84 -5.08 3.42
C LEU A 93 -11.38 -5.04 3.51
N ILE A 94 -11.96 -4.07 4.25
CA ILE A 94 -13.42 -3.99 4.41
C ILE A 94 -14.14 -3.34 3.22
N THR A 95 -13.42 -2.55 2.41
CA THR A 95 -13.98 -1.94 1.19
C THR A 95 -14.11 -2.96 0.08
N ALA A 96 -13.16 -3.86 -0.03
CA ALA A 96 -13.02 -4.81 -1.12
C ALA A 96 -12.83 -6.27 -0.63
N PRO A 97 -13.78 -6.86 0.10
CA PRO A 97 -13.68 -8.25 0.53
C PRO A 97 -13.58 -9.19 -0.68
N GLU A 98 -12.64 -10.15 -0.65
CA GLU A 98 -12.44 -11.09 -1.76
C GLU A 98 -13.68 -11.95 -2.08
N ASP A 99 -14.47 -12.29 -1.07
CA ASP A 99 -15.62 -13.17 -1.18
C ASP A 99 -16.94 -12.44 -1.53
N SER A 100 -16.92 -11.10 -1.60
CA SER A 100 -18.11 -10.28 -1.81
C SER A 100 -17.84 -9.08 -2.69
N VAL A 101 -17.96 -9.27 -4.01
CA VAL A 101 -17.77 -8.20 -5.00
C VAL A 101 -18.97 -7.27 -5.03
N ASP A 102 -18.76 -6.01 -4.68
CA ASP A 102 -19.77 -4.94 -4.75
C ASP A 102 -19.12 -3.62 -5.18
N LEU A 103 -19.08 -3.40 -6.50
CA LEU A 103 -18.47 -2.21 -7.08
C LEU A 103 -19.20 -0.90 -6.75
N SER A 104 -20.39 -0.94 -6.13
CA SER A 104 -21.09 0.26 -5.68
C SER A 104 -20.42 0.92 -4.46
N LYS A 105 -19.57 0.17 -3.75
CA LYS A 105 -18.76 0.65 -2.60
C LYS A 105 -17.48 1.38 -3.03
N PHE A 106 -17.10 1.27 -4.31
CA PHE A 106 -15.86 1.84 -4.84
C PHE A 106 -16.07 3.29 -5.27
N SER A 107 -15.08 4.12 -5.03
CA SER A 107 -15.00 5.50 -5.52
C SER A 107 -13.55 5.99 -5.48
N LEU A 108 -13.24 7.04 -6.26
CA LEU A 108 -11.93 7.69 -6.20
C LEU A 108 -11.64 8.26 -4.81
N ASP A 109 -12.65 8.79 -4.09
CA ASP A 109 -12.47 9.26 -2.71
C ASP A 109 -12.12 8.12 -1.77
N LYS A 110 -12.71 6.93 -1.97
CA LYS A 110 -12.39 5.74 -1.19
C LYS A 110 -10.97 5.25 -1.49
N HIS A 111 -10.60 5.19 -2.76
CA HIS A 111 -9.23 4.88 -3.19
C HIS A 111 -8.23 5.87 -2.58
N HIS A 112 -8.48 7.19 -2.69
CA HIS A 112 -7.65 8.22 -2.07
C HIS A 112 -7.44 7.97 -0.58
N LEU A 113 -8.52 7.71 0.17
CA LEU A 113 -8.45 7.42 1.60
C LEU A 113 -7.57 6.19 1.89
N ILE A 114 -7.75 5.11 1.13
CA ILE A 114 -6.95 3.89 1.28
C ILE A 114 -5.48 4.19 1.05
N VAL A 115 -5.12 4.79 -0.08
CA VAL A 115 -3.72 4.97 -0.47
C VAL A 115 -2.97 5.96 0.42
N VAL A 116 -3.65 7.01 0.89
CA VAL A 116 -3.05 7.97 1.82
C VAL A 116 -2.67 7.29 3.12
N TYR A 117 -3.58 6.54 3.72
CA TYR A 117 -3.33 5.90 5.01
C TYR A 117 -2.54 4.60 4.90
N LYS A 118 -2.80 3.74 3.90
CA LYS A 118 -2.08 2.47 3.72
C LYS A 118 -0.63 2.66 3.28
N THR A 119 -0.33 3.71 2.48
CA THR A 119 0.96 3.83 1.79
C THR A 119 1.67 5.17 2.01
N ALA A 120 1.00 6.31 1.81
CA ALA A 120 1.68 7.60 1.68
C ALA A 120 2.37 8.04 2.99
N PHE A 121 1.74 7.84 4.14
CA PHE A 121 2.30 8.24 5.42
C PHE A 121 3.60 7.50 5.76
N TYR A 122 3.60 6.16 5.68
CA TYR A 122 4.79 5.41 6.10
C TYR A 122 5.93 5.46 5.07
N SER A 123 5.60 5.46 3.76
CA SER A 123 6.59 5.37 2.70
C SER A 123 7.21 6.72 2.32
N PHE A 124 6.42 7.80 2.38
CA PHE A 124 6.84 9.11 1.89
C PHE A 124 7.04 10.11 3.03
N TYR A 125 6.06 10.27 3.92
CA TYR A 125 6.14 11.24 4.99
C TYR A 125 7.08 10.82 6.12
N LEU A 126 6.94 9.60 6.63
CA LEU A 126 7.71 9.12 7.79
C LEU A 126 9.23 9.27 7.64
N PRO A 127 9.87 8.85 6.54
CA PRO A 127 11.33 8.96 6.40
C PRO A 127 11.83 10.40 6.50
N VAL A 128 11.08 11.35 5.92
CA VAL A 128 11.43 12.78 5.94
C VAL A 128 11.20 13.36 7.33
N ALA A 129 10.06 13.08 7.95
CA ALA A 129 9.76 13.56 9.30
C ALA A 129 10.75 13.04 10.34
N LEU A 130 11.19 11.78 10.24
CA LEU A 130 12.26 11.22 11.09
C LEU A 130 13.59 11.97 10.91
N ALA A 131 13.97 12.29 9.68
CA ALA A 131 15.17 13.08 9.39
C ALA A 131 15.05 14.50 9.95
N MET A 132 13.87 15.13 9.83
CA MET A 132 13.60 16.45 10.41
C MET A 132 13.74 16.42 11.94
N ARG A 133 13.15 15.44 12.63
CA ARG A 133 13.31 15.28 14.10
C ARG A 133 14.78 15.05 14.48
N MET A 134 15.52 14.23 13.72
CA MET A 134 16.94 14.00 13.96
C MET A 134 17.79 15.27 13.79
N CYS A 135 17.37 16.19 12.93
CA CYS A 135 17.98 17.51 12.74
C CYS A 135 17.42 18.58 13.70
N GLU A 136 16.65 18.17 14.70
CA GLU A 136 16.06 19.05 15.74
C GLU A 136 15.23 20.19 15.13
N VAL A 137 14.48 19.89 14.06
CA VAL A 137 13.50 20.82 13.48
C VAL A 137 12.24 20.77 14.35
N ASP A 138 11.91 21.88 15.01
CA ASP A 138 10.80 21.99 15.96
C ASP A 138 9.58 22.76 15.40
N ASP A 139 9.71 23.40 14.25
CA ASP A 139 8.60 24.15 13.63
C ASP A 139 7.59 23.21 12.97
N GLU A 140 6.43 23.03 13.61
CA GLU A 140 5.33 22.18 13.11
C GLU A 140 4.80 22.59 11.73
N LYS A 141 4.97 23.86 11.31
CA LYS A 141 4.60 24.29 9.97
C LYS A 141 5.44 23.62 8.89
N LEU A 142 6.70 23.31 9.18
CA LEU A 142 7.57 22.58 8.25
C LEU A 142 7.14 21.12 8.10
N TYR A 143 6.61 20.50 9.16
CA TYR A 143 6.02 19.16 9.08
C TYR A 143 4.74 19.16 8.27
N GLN A 144 3.87 20.17 8.45
CA GLN A 144 2.69 20.32 7.61
C GLN A 144 3.07 20.52 6.15
N GLN A 145 4.05 21.37 5.86
CA GLN A 145 4.56 21.58 4.49
C GLN A 145 5.13 20.28 3.91
N ALA A 146 5.83 19.47 4.70
CA ALA A 146 6.32 18.16 4.26
C ALA A 146 5.14 17.22 3.93
N GLN A 147 4.09 17.19 4.74
CA GLN A 147 2.88 16.42 4.44
C GLN A 147 2.21 16.90 3.15
N ASP A 148 2.01 18.20 2.97
CA ASP A 148 1.36 18.79 1.80
C ASP A 148 2.07 18.43 0.49
N ILE A 149 3.36 18.12 0.54
CA ILE A 149 4.17 17.69 -0.62
C ILE A 149 4.21 16.17 -0.74
N LEU A 150 4.47 15.47 0.35
CA LEU A 150 4.81 14.05 0.33
C LEU A 150 3.59 13.13 0.27
N ILE A 151 2.45 13.54 0.83
CA ILE A 151 1.22 12.74 0.75
C ILE A 151 0.70 12.67 -0.69
N PRO A 152 0.56 13.77 -1.45
CA PRO A 152 0.23 13.69 -2.88
C PRO A 152 1.24 12.89 -3.71
N LEU A 153 2.53 12.96 -3.37
CA LEU A 153 3.54 12.15 -4.05
C LEU A 153 3.35 10.64 -3.79
N GLY A 154 2.98 10.28 -2.56
CA GLY A 154 2.64 8.90 -2.20
C GLY A 154 1.38 8.40 -2.90
N GLU A 155 0.38 9.25 -3.05
CA GLU A 155 -0.83 8.95 -3.83
C GLU A 155 -0.50 8.72 -5.31
N TYR A 156 0.28 9.60 -5.92
CA TYR A 156 0.76 9.41 -7.29
C TYR A 156 1.52 8.09 -7.47
N PHE A 157 2.37 7.75 -6.51
CA PHE A 157 3.10 6.48 -6.53
C PHE A 157 2.15 5.29 -6.53
N GLN A 158 1.09 5.30 -5.71
CA GLN A 158 0.14 4.19 -5.65
C GLN A 158 -0.72 4.11 -6.92
N ILE A 159 -1.15 5.24 -7.48
CA ILE A 159 -1.82 5.28 -8.79
C ILE A 159 -0.95 4.62 -9.87
N GLN A 160 0.35 4.89 -9.85
CA GLN A 160 1.29 4.26 -10.77
C GLN A 160 1.43 2.75 -10.50
N ASP A 161 1.46 2.32 -9.23
CA ASP A 161 1.51 0.90 -8.86
C ASP A 161 0.26 0.15 -9.36
N ASP A 162 -0.93 0.71 -9.14
CA ASP A 162 -2.21 0.18 -9.63
C ASP A 162 -2.24 0.07 -11.17
N TYR A 163 -1.74 1.10 -11.84
CA TYR A 163 -1.62 1.08 -13.30
C TYR A 163 -0.67 -0.02 -13.78
N LEU A 164 0.50 -0.13 -13.15
CA LEU A 164 1.50 -1.13 -13.48
C LEU A 164 1.05 -2.55 -13.13
N ASP A 165 0.24 -2.73 -12.09
CA ASP A 165 -0.36 -4.02 -11.76
C ASP A 165 -1.18 -4.56 -12.95
N CYS A 166 -1.93 -3.70 -13.63
CA CYS A 166 -2.75 -4.08 -14.79
C CYS A 166 -1.93 -4.22 -16.09
N TYR A 167 -0.93 -3.34 -16.32
CA TYR A 167 -0.27 -3.17 -17.62
C TYR A 167 1.23 -3.47 -17.61
N GLY A 168 1.84 -3.61 -16.44
CA GLY A 168 3.27 -3.87 -16.31
C GLY A 168 3.62 -5.32 -16.65
N ALA A 169 4.78 -5.52 -17.31
CA ALA A 169 5.30 -6.86 -17.52
C ALA A 169 5.84 -7.42 -16.20
N PRO A 170 5.47 -8.64 -15.78
CA PRO A 170 5.90 -9.24 -14.52
C PRO A 170 7.42 -9.23 -14.29
N GLU A 171 8.20 -9.36 -15.35
CA GLU A 171 9.66 -9.34 -15.30
C GLU A 171 10.22 -7.95 -14.94
N VAL A 172 9.43 -6.89 -15.20
CA VAL A 172 9.82 -5.50 -14.92
C VAL A 172 9.34 -5.07 -13.53
N ILE A 173 8.09 -5.39 -13.20
CA ILE A 173 7.48 -4.98 -11.91
C ILE A 173 7.82 -5.92 -10.74
N GLY A 174 8.33 -7.13 -11.03
CA GLY A 174 8.74 -8.12 -10.01
C GLY A 174 7.59 -8.83 -9.30
N LYS A 175 6.35 -8.66 -9.77
CA LYS A 175 5.14 -9.33 -9.26
C LYS A 175 4.19 -9.69 -10.41
N ILE A 176 3.30 -10.64 -10.16
CA ILE A 176 2.15 -10.88 -11.04
C ILE A 176 1.03 -9.98 -10.55
N GLY A 177 0.48 -9.13 -11.44
CA GLY A 177 -0.64 -8.27 -11.10
C GLY A 177 -1.92 -9.08 -10.87
N THR A 178 -2.60 -8.79 -9.77
CA THR A 178 -3.80 -9.54 -9.35
C THR A 178 -4.96 -8.65 -8.93
N ASP A 179 -4.83 -7.32 -8.99
CA ASP A 179 -5.84 -6.38 -8.50
C ASP A 179 -7.25 -6.63 -9.06
N ILE A 180 -7.36 -6.97 -10.35
CA ILE A 180 -8.64 -7.28 -10.99
C ILE A 180 -9.23 -8.57 -10.40
N LEU A 181 -8.40 -9.58 -10.18
CA LEU A 181 -8.82 -10.91 -9.71
C LEU A 181 -9.18 -10.89 -8.22
N ASP A 182 -8.48 -10.06 -7.45
CA ASP A 182 -8.57 -9.97 -5.99
C ASP A 182 -9.56 -8.87 -5.54
N ASN A 183 -10.38 -8.34 -6.46
CA ASN A 183 -11.41 -7.33 -6.15
C ASN A 183 -10.87 -6.04 -5.55
N LYS A 184 -9.64 -5.63 -5.87
CA LYS A 184 -9.02 -4.43 -5.25
C LYS A 184 -9.74 -3.14 -5.67
N CYS A 185 -9.89 -2.21 -4.72
CA CYS A 185 -10.42 -0.87 -4.96
C CYS A 185 -9.34 0.03 -5.58
N SER A 186 -8.74 -0.40 -6.70
CA SER A 186 -7.64 0.27 -7.37
C SER A 186 -8.09 1.52 -8.13
N TRP A 187 -7.13 2.38 -8.50
CA TRP A 187 -7.37 3.53 -9.35
C TRP A 187 -8.01 3.13 -10.69
N ASN A 188 -7.52 2.05 -11.31
CA ASN A 188 -7.97 1.56 -12.60
C ASN A 188 -9.48 1.30 -12.63
N ILE A 189 -10.00 0.55 -11.68
CA ILE A 189 -11.44 0.24 -11.61
C ILE A 189 -12.26 1.50 -11.31
N ASN A 190 -11.78 2.37 -10.43
CA ASN A 190 -12.52 3.59 -10.05
C ASN A 190 -12.63 4.57 -11.22
N VAL A 191 -11.57 4.77 -12.01
CA VAL A 191 -11.63 5.56 -13.23
C VAL A 191 -12.56 4.91 -14.25
N ALA A 192 -12.48 3.59 -14.43
CA ALA A 192 -13.38 2.88 -15.32
C ALA A 192 -14.86 3.06 -14.92
N LEU A 193 -15.17 2.92 -13.63
CA LEU A 193 -16.54 3.12 -13.12
C LEU A 193 -17.07 4.55 -13.35
N ALA A 194 -16.18 5.56 -13.27
CA ALA A 194 -16.55 6.96 -13.47
C ALA A 194 -16.88 7.29 -14.95
N HIS A 195 -16.35 6.52 -15.89
CA HIS A 195 -16.48 6.80 -17.34
C HIS A 195 -17.22 5.73 -18.13
N ALA A 196 -17.59 4.60 -17.51
CA ALA A 196 -18.22 3.47 -18.17
C ALA A 196 -19.63 3.79 -18.66
N THR A 197 -19.96 3.29 -19.87
CA THR A 197 -21.36 3.20 -20.31
C THR A 197 -22.12 2.16 -19.48
N PRO A 198 -23.48 2.14 -19.52
CA PRO A 198 -24.24 1.12 -18.81
C PRO A 198 -23.86 -0.31 -19.21
N GLU A 199 -23.53 -0.55 -20.47
CA GLU A 199 -23.10 -1.85 -20.99
C GLU A 199 -21.73 -2.24 -20.44
N GLN A 200 -20.76 -1.30 -20.43
CA GLN A 200 -19.45 -1.49 -19.85
C GLN A 200 -19.53 -1.71 -18.33
N ARG A 201 -20.38 -0.94 -17.64
CA ARG A 201 -20.64 -1.13 -16.22
C ARG A 201 -21.13 -2.54 -15.91
N LYS A 202 -22.03 -3.06 -16.71
CA LYS A 202 -22.51 -4.44 -16.56
C LYS A 202 -21.38 -5.47 -16.71
N VAL A 203 -20.48 -5.26 -17.70
CA VAL A 203 -19.31 -6.13 -17.88
C VAL A 203 -18.42 -6.11 -16.64
N LEU A 204 -18.16 -4.92 -16.06
CA LEU A 204 -17.38 -4.79 -14.84
C LEU A 204 -18.05 -5.51 -13.65
N ASP A 205 -19.34 -5.29 -13.42
CA ASP A 205 -20.10 -5.92 -12.33
C ASP A 205 -20.12 -7.46 -12.42
N GLU A 206 -20.14 -8.01 -13.64
CA GLU A 206 -20.18 -9.46 -13.87
C GLU A 206 -18.79 -10.14 -13.80
N ASN A 207 -17.70 -9.40 -14.06
CA ASN A 207 -16.37 -10.00 -14.27
C ASN A 207 -15.29 -9.54 -13.29
N TYR A 208 -15.40 -8.36 -12.66
CA TYR A 208 -14.41 -7.89 -11.67
C TYR A 208 -14.41 -8.76 -10.41
N GLY A 209 -13.25 -8.97 -9.80
CA GLY A 209 -13.11 -9.81 -8.59
C GLY A 209 -13.38 -11.29 -8.84
N ARG A 210 -13.27 -11.77 -10.09
CA ARG A 210 -13.43 -13.19 -10.44
C ARG A 210 -12.07 -13.79 -10.76
N LYS A 211 -11.70 -14.86 -10.05
CA LYS A 211 -10.41 -15.58 -10.25
C LYS A 211 -10.46 -16.45 -11.52
N ASP A 212 -10.72 -15.78 -12.66
CA ASP A 212 -10.84 -16.37 -14.00
C ASP A 212 -10.19 -15.46 -15.04
N ALA A 213 -9.28 -16.01 -15.85
CA ALA A 213 -8.53 -15.26 -16.86
C ALA A 213 -9.40 -14.66 -17.97
N GLN A 214 -10.55 -15.28 -18.28
CA GLN A 214 -11.48 -14.72 -19.27
C GLN A 214 -12.24 -13.54 -18.71
N CYS A 215 -12.56 -13.56 -17.42
CA CYS A 215 -13.17 -12.43 -16.73
C CYS A 215 -12.18 -11.27 -16.64
N GLU A 216 -10.93 -11.55 -16.28
CA GLU A 216 -9.85 -10.53 -16.26
C GLU A 216 -9.68 -9.86 -17.62
N GLN A 217 -9.64 -10.64 -18.71
CA GLN A 217 -9.50 -10.09 -20.06
C GLN A 217 -10.66 -9.17 -20.44
N LYS A 218 -11.90 -9.53 -20.12
CA LYS A 218 -13.07 -8.68 -20.37
C LYS A 218 -12.99 -7.35 -19.61
N VAL A 219 -12.50 -7.36 -18.38
CA VAL A 219 -12.27 -6.15 -17.59
C VAL A 219 -11.19 -5.28 -18.25
N LYS A 220 -10.07 -5.87 -18.67
CA LYS A 220 -9.00 -5.17 -19.40
C LYS A 220 -9.49 -4.58 -20.73
N ASP A 221 -10.39 -5.26 -21.44
CA ASP A 221 -10.99 -4.74 -22.67
C ASP A 221 -11.83 -3.48 -22.39
N VAL A 222 -12.55 -3.45 -21.27
CA VAL A 222 -13.28 -2.25 -20.83
C VAL A 222 -12.29 -1.13 -20.45
N PHE A 223 -11.22 -1.43 -19.73
CA PHE A 223 -10.19 -0.45 -19.35
C PHE A 223 -9.51 0.20 -20.57
N ASN A 224 -9.39 -0.54 -21.68
CA ASN A 224 -8.80 -0.06 -22.93
C ASN A 224 -9.82 0.60 -23.89
N ALA A 225 -11.09 0.71 -23.53
CA ALA A 225 -12.10 1.35 -24.38
C ALA A 225 -11.83 2.86 -24.50
N GLU A 226 -12.07 3.45 -25.68
CA GLU A 226 -11.73 4.86 -26.01
C GLU A 226 -12.30 5.88 -25.01
N ASN A 227 -13.48 5.62 -24.45
CA ASN A 227 -14.10 6.52 -23.47
C ASN A 227 -13.46 6.44 -22.08
N ILE A 228 -12.73 5.36 -21.78
CA ILE A 228 -12.02 5.14 -20.49
C ILE A 228 -10.54 5.45 -20.67
N ASP A 229 -9.87 4.73 -21.57
CA ASP A 229 -8.44 4.87 -21.96
C ASP A 229 -7.52 5.26 -20.79
N LEU A 230 -7.31 4.31 -19.88
CA LEU A 230 -6.46 4.53 -18.70
C LEU A 230 -5.02 4.95 -19.05
N LYS A 231 -4.56 4.67 -20.27
CA LYS A 231 -3.21 5.05 -20.73
C LYS A 231 -3.10 6.55 -21.05
N ALA A 232 -4.25 7.19 -21.30
CA ALA A 232 -4.30 8.63 -21.61
C ALA A 232 -4.65 9.50 -20.38
N LYS A 233 -4.99 8.88 -19.23
CA LYS A 233 -5.35 9.58 -17.98
C LYS A 233 -4.13 9.73 -17.08
#